data_ea323a93890a391a71cefea3c5486f1b
#
_entry.id   ea323a93890a391a71cefea3c5486f1b
#
_cell.length_a   1.000
_cell.length_b   1.000
_cell.length_c   1.000
_cell.angle_alpha   90.00
_cell.angle_beta   90.00
_cell.angle_gamma   90.00
#
_symmetry.space_group_name_H-M   'P 1'
#
loop_
_entity.id
_entity.type
_entity.pdbx_description
1 polymer ?
#
loop_
_entity_poly.entity_id
_entity_poly.type
_entity_poly.pdbx_seq_one_letter_code
_entity_poly.pdbx_strand_id
1 'polypeptide(L)'
;MPRLFTMLALAHGDGRYAKLLRALSRIDLLILDDLGPEVFTAEQRRDLLEIVEDRYDARSLLITSQIPVKQWFAIIGSPTLADAILDRIIHNAYRIDLTGESLRERIEDARTHETEDA
;
A
#
# COMPACT_ATOMS: atom_id res chain seq x y z
N MET A 1 -2.40 -4.69 1.71
CA MET A 1 -3.30 -3.72 2.38
C MET A 1 -4.61 -4.27 2.90
N PRO A 2 -5.18 -5.36 2.39
CA PRO A 2 -6.47 -5.84 2.92
C PRO A 2 -6.49 -6.05 4.44
N ARG A 3 -5.41 -6.61 4.99
CA ARG A 3 -5.32 -6.84 6.44
C ARG A 3 -5.37 -5.55 7.25
N LEU A 4 -4.67 -4.52 6.79
CA LEU A 4 -4.69 -3.21 7.45
C LEU A 4 -6.12 -2.63 7.47
N PHE A 5 -6.80 -2.65 6.33
CA PHE A 5 -8.16 -2.12 6.25
C PHE A 5 -9.15 -2.91 7.10
N THR A 6 -8.97 -4.23 7.21
CA THR A 6 -9.77 -5.05 8.12
C THR A 6 -9.55 -4.65 9.57
N MET A 7 -8.30 -4.44 9.99
CA MET A 7 -7.97 -3.98 11.34
C MET A 7 -8.58 -2.60 11.63
N LEU A 8 -8.49 -1.68 10.68
CA LEU A 8 -9.05 -0.34 10.84
C LEU A 8 -10.58 -0.37 10.93
N ALA A 9 -11.24 -1.18 10.10
CA ALA A 9 -12.68 -1.33 10.14
C ALA A 9 -13.15 -1.88 11.49
N LEU A 10 -12.49 -2.90 12.02
CA LEU A 10 -12.78 -3.44 13.34
C LEU A 10 -12.57 -2.40 14.44
N ALA A 11 -11.50 -1.62 14.35
CA ALA A 11 -11.20 -0.57 15.32
C ALA A 11 -12.25 0.54 15.32
N HIS A 12 -12.82 0.89 14.16
CA HIS A 12 -13.94 1.82 14.09
C HIS A 12 -15.15 1.28 14.83
N GLY A 13 -15.48 -0.01 14.65
CA GLY A 13 -16.60 -0.65 15.32
C GLY A 13 -16.42 -0.79 16.84
N ASP A 14 -15.19 -1.02 17.29
CA ASP A 14 -14.86 -1.22 18.71
C ASP A 14 -14.55 0.07 19.46
N GLY A 15 -14.51 1.22 18.79
CA GLY A 15 -14.11 2.47 19.41
C GLY A 15 -12.59 2.57 19.66
N ARG A 16 -11.77 1.72 19.02
CA ARG A 16 -10.32 1.68 19.20
C ARG A 16 -9.54 2.41 18.09
N TYR A 17 -10.25 3.02 17.17
CA TYR A 17 -9.62 3.61 15.98
C TYR A 17 -8.55 4.64 16.33
N ALA A 18 -8.85 5.58 17.24
CA ALA A 18 -7.88 6.61 17.61
C ALA A 18 -6.63 6.01 18.27
N LYS A 19 -6.79 4.96 19.06
CA LYS A 19 -5.67 4.27 19.69
C LYS A 19 -4.82 3.54 18.66
N LEU A 20 -5.45 2.86 17.70
CA LEU A 20 -4.75 2.17 16.61
C LEU A 20 -4.00 3.17 15.73
N LEU A 21 -4.61 4.28 15.38
CA LEU A 21 -3.97 5.32 14.57
C LEU A 21 -2.74 5.90 15.28
N ARG A 22 -2.83 6.14 16.58
CA ARG A 22 -1.67 6.59 17.38
C ARG A 22 -0.55 5.55 17.39
N ALA A 23 -0.89 4.26 17.53
CA ALA A 23 0.09 3.19 17.49
C ALA A 23 0.81 3.15 16.14
N LEU A 24 0.07 3.27 15.04
CA LEU A 24 0.65 3.31 13.70
C LEU A 24 1.54 4.53 13.51
N SER A 25 1.18 5.68 14.06
CA SER A 25 1.97 6.93 13.92
C SER A 25 3.32 6.86 14.63
N ARG A 26 3.48 5.95 15.59
CA ARG A 26 4.74 5.78 16.36
C ARG A 26 5.72 4.82 15.71
N ILE A 27 5.29 4.05 14.72
CA ILE A 27 6.14 3.11 14.00
C ILE A 27 7.10 3.89 13.10
N ASP A 28 8.40 3.62 13.18
CA ASP A 28 9.41 4.33 12.39
C ASP A 28 9.26 4.08 10.89
N LEU A 29 9.08 2.82 10.50
CA LEU A 29 8.83 2.46 9.10
C LEU A 29 7.52 1.68 9.02
N LEU A 30 6.53 2.24 8.33
CA LEU A 30 5.28 1.55 8.04
C LEU A 30 5.29 1.05 6.60
N ILE A 31 5.02 -0.22 6.42
CA ILE A 31 4.98 -0.85 5.10
C ILE A 31 3.52 -1.12 4.74
N LEU A 32 3.05 -0.48 3.67
CA LEU A 32 1.74 -0.73 3.09
C LEU A 32 1.94 -1.61 1.86
N ASP A 33 1.81 -2.92 2.07
CA ASP A 33 2.10 -3.91 1.04
C ASP A 33 0.88 -4.17 0.17
N ASP A 34 1.11 -4.22 -1.14
CA ASP A 34 0.13 -4.65 -2.14
C ASP A 34 -1.08 -3.71 -2.27
N LEU A 35 -0.82 -2.45 -2.60
CA LEU A 35 -1.86 -1.48 -2.90
C LEU A 35 -2.57 -1.82 -4.22
N GLY A 36 -3.90 -1.94 -4.17
CA GLY A 36 -4.73 -2.32 -5.32
C GLY A 36 -4.79 -3.84 -5.50
N PRO A 37 -5.40 -4.33 -6.60
CA PRO A 37 -6.09 -3.58 -7.66
C PRO A 37 -7.50 -3.09 -7.29
N GLU A 38 -8.03 -3.49 -6.14
CA GLU A 38 -9.41 -3.15 -5.76
C GLU A 38 -9.55 -1.67 -5.46
N VAL A 39 -10.67 -1.08 -5.92
CA VAL A 39 -10.98 0.33 -5.66
C VAL A 39 -11.31 0.52 -4.18
N PHE A 40 -10.77 1.58 -3.59
CA PHE A 40 -10.98 1.87 -2.19
C PHE A 40 -12.42 2.30 -1.89
N THR A 41 -12.93 1.91 -0.72
CA THR A 41 -14.18 2.45 -0.19
C THR A 41 -13.93 3.86 0.36
N ALA A 42 -15.01 4.60 0.64
CA ALA A 42 -14.90 5.93 1.22
C ALA A 42 -14.20 5.92 2.57
N GLU A 43 -14.46 4.91 3.41
CA GLU A 43 -13.80 4.76 4.70
C GLU A 43 -12.32 4.47 4.54
N GLN A 44 -11.95 3.57 3.64
CA GLN A 44 -10.57 3.21 3.37
C GLN A 44 -9.76 4.42 2.87
N ARG A 45 -10.34 5.25 2.00
CA ARG A 45 -9.69 6.47 1.52
C ARG A 45 -9.39 7.44 2.66
N ARG A 46 -10.36 7.65 3.52
CA ARG A 46 -10.19 8.56 4.67
C ARG A 46 -9.15 8.04 5.64
N ASP A 47 -9.18 6.74 5.93
CA ASP A 47 -8.22 6.11 6.83
C ASP A 47 -6.80 6.20 6.27
N LEU A 48 -6.64 5.96 4.98
CA LEU A 48 -5.34 6.08 4.33
C LEU A 48 -4.82 7.53 4.37
N LEU A 49 -5.70 8.50 4.12
CA LEU A 49 -5.32 9.92 4.20
C LEU A 49 -4.82 10.28 5.58
N GLU A 50 -5.52 9.86 6.64
CA GLU A 50 -5.09 10.14 8.01
C GLU A 50 -3.73 9.52 8.33
N ILE A 51 -3.49 8.28 7.90
CA ILE A 51 -2.21 7.61 8.10
C ILE A 51 -1.09 8.35 7.38
N VAL A 52 -1.32 8.73 6.13
CA VAL A 52 -0.32 9.41 5.31
C VAL A 52 -0.03 10.83 5.86
N GLU A 53 -1.05 11.55 6.27
CA GLU A 53 -0.88 12.88 6.87
C GLU A 53 -0.10 12.83 8.17
N ASP A 54 -0.38 11.87 9.05
CA ASP A 54 0.33 11.72 10.32
C ASP A 54 1.80 11.41 10.13
N ARG A 55 2.16 10.75 9.04
CA ARG A 55 3.55 10.34 8.76
C ARG A 55 4.30 11.32 7.86
N TYR A 56 3.61 12.24 7.22
CA TYR A 56 4.20 13.17 6.28
C TYR A 56 5.30 14.01 6.95
N ASP A 57 6.49 14.01 6.36
CA ASP A 57 7.72 14.68 6.87
C ASP A 57 8.15 14.25 8.28
N ALA A 58 7.52 13.24 8.85
CA ALA A 58 7.83 12.82 10.22
C ALA A 58 8.43 11.43 10.27
N ARG A 59 7.83 10.46 9.57
CA ARG A 59 8.25 9.06 9.63
C ARG A 59 8.16 8.40 8.27
N SER A 60 8.91 7.30 8.10
CA SER A 60 9.06 6.62 6.82
C SER A 60 7.84 5.76 6.46
N LEU A 61 7.49 5.78 5.18
CA LEU A 61 6.41 5.00 4.62
C LEU A 61 6.92 4.30 3.36
N LEU A 62 6.69 2.99 3.28
CA LEU A 62 7.01 2.19 2.10
C LEU A 62 5.71 1.61 1.56
N ILE A 63 5.47 1.81 0.28
CA ILE A 63 4.27 1.27 -0.38
C ILE A 63 4.71 0.38 -1.52
N THR A 64 4.16 -0.84 -1.56
CA THR A 64 4.35 -1.75 -2.69
C THR A 64 3.05 -1.92 -3.45
N SER A 65 3.14 -2.15 -4.76
CA SER A 65 1.96 -2.39 -5.59
C SER A 65 2.37 -3.05 -6.90
N GLN A 66 1.49 -3.91 -7.39
CA GLN A 66 1.61 -4.46 -8.75
C GLN A 66 0.98 -3.53 -9.79
N ILE A 67 0.32 -2.47 -9.34
CA ILE A 67 -0.36 -1.51 -10.19
C ILE A 67 0.55 -0.30 -10.42
N PRO A 68 0.75 0.15 -11.67
CA PRO A 68 1.55 1.35 -11.92
C PRO A 68 1.01 2.58 -11.19
N VAL A 69 1.90 3.43 -10.71
CA VAL A 69 1.54 4.63 -9.93
C VAL A 69 0.50 5.49 -10.65
N LYS A 70 0.60 5.61 -11.97
CA LYS A 70 -0.35 6.40 -12.77
C LYS A 70 -1.80 5.91 -12.65
N GLN A 71 -2.01 4.65 -12.24
CA GLN A 71 -3.35 4.09 -12.06
C GLN A 71 -3.84 4.22 -10.62
N TRP A 72 -3.01 4.63 -9.69
CA TRP A 72 -3.38 4.73 -8.27
C TRP A 72 -4.49 5.77 -8.05
N PHE A 73 -4.49 6.84 -8.83
CA PHE A 73 -5.54 7.86 -8.74
C PHE A 73 -6.94 7.25 -8.89
N ALA A 74 -7.11 6.42 -9.91
CA ALA A 74 -8.39 5.76 -10.17
C ALA A 74 -8.76 4.73 -9.08
N ILE A 75 -7.75 4.00 -8.57
CA ILE A 75 -7.96 2.99 -7.52
C ILE A 75 -8.37 3.63 -6.21
N ILE A 76 -7.72 4.73 -5.83
CA ILE A 76 -8.08 5.47 -4.61
C ILE A 76 -9.50 6.03 -4.74
N GLY A 77 -9.89 6.48 -5.93
CA GLY A 77 -11.19 7.09 -6.16
C GLY A 77 -11.24 8.52 -5.63
N SER A 78 -12.40 9.14 -5.56
CA SER A 78 -12.60 10.51 -5.06
C SER A 78 -11.48 11.49 -5.45
N PRO A 79 -11.60 12.26 -6.54
CA PRO A 79 -10.51 13.08 -7.06
C PRO A 79 -9.81 13.96 -6.02
N THR A 80 -10.58 14.59 -5.13
CA THR A 80 -10.02 15.47 -4.10
C THR A 80 -9.17 14.70 -3.09
N LEU A 81 -9.66 13.56 -2.60
CA LEU A 81 -8.93 12.75 -1.64
C LEU A 81 -7.75 12.03 -2.30
N ALA A 82 -7.91 11.57 -3.53
CA ALA A 82 -6.83 10.96 -4.28
C ALA A 82 -5.68 11.93 -4.50
N ASP A 83 -5.97 13.17 -4.88
CA ASP A 83 -4.94 14.20 -5.02
C ASP A 83 -4.21 14.45 -3.70
N ALA A 84 -4.94 14.57 -2.60
CA ALA A 84 -4.35 14.80 -1.29
C ALA A 84 -3.45 13.63 -0.85
N ILE A 85 -3.91 12.41 -1.03
CA ILE A 85 -3.17 11.20 -0.67
C ILE A 85 -1.91 11.07 -1.53
N LEU A 86 -2.06 11.18 -2.84
CA LEU A 86 -0.94 11.01 -3.78
C LEU A 86 0.11 12.10 -3.65
N ASP A 87 -0.32 13.34 -3.40
CA ASP A 87 0.62 14.43 -3.15
C ASP A 87 1.55 14.10 -1.99
N ARG A 88 1.01 13.57 -0.91
CA ARG A 88 1.79 13.22 0.28
C ARG A 88 2.62 11.96 0.10
N ILE A 89 2.17 11.01 -0.69
CA ILE A 89 2.93 9.78 -0.96
C ILE A 89 4.08 10.05 -1.92
N ILE A 90 3.81 10.78 -3.00
CA ILE A 90 4.76 10.95 -4.12
C ILE A 90 5.74 12.08 -3.86
N HIS A 91 5.34 13.11 -3.12
CA HIS A 91 6.21 14.23 -2.80
C HIS A 91 7.41 13.75 -1.98
N ASN A 92 8.62 14.02 -2.48
CA ASN A 92 9.88 13.55 -1.90
C ASN A 92 10.05 12.03 -1.84
N ALA A 93 9.25 11.27 -2.59
CA ALA A 93 9.35 9.83 -2.60
C ALA A 93 10.49 9.34 -3.50
N TYR A 94 11.14 8.27 -3.07
CA TYR A 94 11.98 7.47 -3.95
C TYR A 94 11.08 6.43 -4.62
N ARG A 95 11.08 6.44 -5.94
CA ARG A 95 10.25 5.54 -6.73
C ARG A 95 11.12 4.51 -7.43
N ILE A 96 10.79 3.24 -7.25
CA ILE A 96 11.49 2.13 -7.90
C ILE A 96 10.47 1.34 -8.71
N ASP A 97 10.65 1.31 -10.03
CA ASP A 97 9.83 0.50 -10.93
C ASP A 97 10.60 -0.78 -11.27
N LEU A 98 10.04 -1.92 -10.85
CA LEU A 98 10.65 -3.22 -11.09
C LEU A 98 10.04 -3.83 -12.36
N THR A 99 10.91 -4.28 -13.27
CA THR A 99 10.51 -4.90 -14.53
C THR A 99 11.19 -6.26 -14.67
N GLY A 100 10.61 -7.14 -15.50
CA GLY A 100 11.13 -8.47 -15.75
C GLY A 100 10.31 -9.56 -15.09
N GLU A 101 10.80 -10.78 -15.17
CA GLU A 101 10.13 -11.95 -14.60
C GLU A 101 10.34 -12.00 -13.09
N SER A 102 9.36 -12.54 -12.38
CA SER A 102 9.51 -12.77 -10.94
C SER A 102 10.55 -13.87 -10.69
N LEU A 103 11.25 -13.76 -9.56
CA LEU A 103 12.20 -14.80 -9.16
C LEU A 103 11.53 -16.15 -9.01
N ARG A 104 10.28 -16.18 -8.56
CA ARG A 104 9.50 -17.41 -8.42
C ARG A 104 9.26 -18.08 -9.77
N GLU A 105 8.91 -17.34 -10.80
CA GLU A 105 8.72 -17.84 -12.15
C GLU A 105 10.02 -18.40 -12.72
N ARG A 106 11.16 -17.73 -12.50
CA ARG A 106 12.47 -18.21 -12.94
C ARG A 106 12.83 -19.53 -12.28
N ILE A 107 12.53 -19.70 -11.01
CA ILE A 107 12.78 -20.95 -10.29
C ILE A 107 11.91 -22.07 -10.84
N GLU A 108 10.65 -21.81 -11.12
CA GLU A 108 9.73 -22.80 -11.72
C GLU A 108 10.20 -23.20 -13.11
N ASP A 109 10.59 -22.28 -13.95
CA ASP A 109 11.14 -22.54 -15.28
C ASP A 109 12.40 -23.38 -15.19
N ALA A 110 13.32 -23.07 -14.29
CA ALA A 110 14.54 -23.84 -14.10
C ALA A 110 14.24 -25.29 -13.68
N ARG A 111 13.28 -25.50 -12.80
CA ARG A 111 12.85 -26.84 -12.38
C ARG A 111 12.25 -27.64 -13.54
N THR A 112 11.45 -26.98 -14.37
CA THR A 112 10.85 -27.61 -15.55
C THR A 112 11.91 -28.04 -16.53
N HIS A 113 12.92 -27.22 -16.81
CA HIS A 113 14.05 -27.55 -17.68
C HIS A 113 14.89 -28.70 -17.14
N GLU A 114 15.16 -28.73 -15.83
CA GLU A 114 15.87 -29.82 -15.19
C GLU A 114 15.11 -31.15 -15.33
N THR A 115 13.80 -31.13 -15.24
CA THR A 115 12.95 -32.30 -15.38
C THR A 115 12.92 -32.79 -16.84
N GLU A 116 12.91 -31.87 -17.79
CA GLU A 116 12.92 -32.21 -19.22
C GLU A 116 14.27 -32.82 -19.67
N ASP A 117 15.37 -32.35 -19.10
CA ASP A 117 16.72 -32.81 -19.40
C ASP A 117 17.06 -34.15 -18.73
N ALA A 118 16.28 -34.58 -17.80
CA ALA A 118 16.45 -35.84 -17.12
C ALA A 118 15.76 -36.99 -17.89
#